data_4069cc8cc103bcf96a93b41fbb11d5dc
#
_entry.id   4069cc8cc103bcf96a93b41fbb11d5dc
#
_cell.length_a   1.000
_cell.length_b   1.000
_cell.length_c   1.000
_cell.angle_alpha   90.00
_cell.angle_beta   90.00
_cell.angle_gamma   90.00
#
_symmetry.space_group_name_H-M   'P 1'
#
loop_
_entity.id
_entity.type
_entity.pdbx_description
1 polymer ?
#
loop_
_entity_poly.entity_id
_entity_poly.type
_entity_poly.pdbx_seq_one_letter_code
_entity_poly.pdbx_strand_id
1 'polypeptide(L)'
;MTAKDVKFGDSARRGMLAGVNTLADAVKVTLGPKGRNVVLDKSFGAPTVTKDGVSVAKEIELKDKFENMGAQMLREVASQTSDVAGDGTTTATVLAQAILNEGLKSVAAGMNPMDLKRGIDKAVSAAVKEIEGLAQPCSDSNTIAQVGSVSANNDALVGEIIAEAMEKVGKEGVITVEEGSGLENELDVVEGMQFDRGYLSPYFINNQDSMSAELEEPYLLLFDKKVSNIRDMLPILESVAKAGKPLMVIAEDVEGEALATLVVNNMRGIVKVAAAKAPGFGDRRKEMLQDIAILTGGTVISEEVGLSLESASLDDLGQAKRISMTKDNTTIVDGAGDSGDIEGRVNQIRTQIEETSSDYDREKLQERVAKLAGGVAVIKVGAATEVEMKEKKARVEDALHSTRAAVEEGIVPGGGVALIRALQAIDGLEGDNEDQNVGINLCRKAMESPMRQIVENSGDESSVVVDKVRQSEGNHGFNAATGEYGDMIKFGLPDPAKVTRTALQAAASVAGLMITTECMVTEVEEEKPAAPMPDMGGMGGMM
;
A
#
# COMPACT_ATOMS: atom_id res chain seq x y z
N MET A 1 -11.08 -25.27 -23.90
CA MET A 1 -11.65 -23.94 -23.59
C MET A 1 -12.95 -24.18 -22.87
N THR A 2 -13.09 -23.68 -21.66
CA THR A 2 -14.35 -23.72 -20.90
C THR A 2 -15.39 -22.84 -21.58
N ALA A 3 -16.66 -23.27 -21.57
CA ALA A 3 -17.77 -22.47 -22.10
C ALA A 3 -17.86 -21.13 -21.35
N LYS A 4 -18.31 -20.08 -22.05
CA LYS A 4 -18.47 -18.75 -21.46
C LYS A 4 -19.95 -18.40 -21.34
N ASP A 5 -20.32 -17.81 -20.21
CA ASP A 5 -21.60 -17.16 -20.01
C ASP A 5 -21.46 -15.65 -20.29
N VAL A 6 -22.43 -15.07 -20.98
CA VAL A 6 -22.36 -13.69 -21.45
C VAL A 6 -23.68 -12.98 -21.12
N LYS A 7 -23.58 -11.90 -20.35
CA LYS A 7 -24.71 -11.00 -20.07
C LYS A 7 -24.50 -9.64 -20.74
N PHE A 8 -25.58 -9.05 -21.22
CA PHE A 8 -25.57 -7.75 -21.89
C PHE A 8 -26.50 -6.76 -21.21
N GLY A 9 -26.24 -5.47 -21.47
CA GLY A 9 -27.11 -4.36 -21.11
C GLY A 9 -27.47 -4.33 -19.63
N ASP A 10 -28.75 -4.17 -19.36
CA ASP A 10 -29.26 -4.00 -18.00
C ASP A 10 -29.01 -5.21 -17.09
N SER A 11 -29.03 -6.45 -17.63
CA SER A 11 -28.76 -7.64 -16.82
C SER A 11 -27.30 -7.73 -16.35
N ALA A 12 -26.36 -7.30 -17.19
CA ALA A 12 -24.95 -7.20 -16.83
C ALA A 12 -24.75 -6.13 -15.76
N ARG A 13 -25.31 -4.93 -15.96
CA ARG A 13 -25.19 -3.79 -15.03
C ARG A 13 -25.78 -4.08 -13.66
N ARG A 14 -26.92 -4.78 -13.57
CA ARG A 14 -27.54 -5.16 -12.29
C ARG A 14 -26.66 -6.14 -11.51
N GLY A 15 -26.10 -7.16 -12.15
CA GLY A 15 -25.19 -8.08 -11.49
C GLY A 15 -23.96 -7.36 -10.94
N MET A 16 -23.33 -6.55 -11.78
CA MET A 16 -22.17 -5.74 -11.40
C MET A 16 -22.48 -4.80 -10.21
N LEU A 17 -23.61 -4.08 -10.27
CA LEU A 17 -24.04 -3.16 -9.22
C LEU A 17 -24.32 -3.88 -7.90
N ALA A 18 -24.95 -5.06 -7.93
CA ALA A 18 -25.21 -5.86 -6.73
C ALA A 18 -23.89 -6.24 -6.03
N GLY A 19 -22.89 -6.68 -6.79
CA GLY A 19 -21.57 -6.99 -6.26
C GLY A 19 -20.87 -5.79 -5.64
N VAL A 20 -20.90 -4.64 -6.34
CA VAL A 20 -20.34 -3.37 -5.82
C VAL A 20 -21.02 -2.98 -4.51
N ASN A 21 -22.35 -3.01 -4.45
CA ASN A 21 -23.07 -2.62 -3.24
C ASN A 21 -22.77 -3.57 -2.08
N THR A 22 -22.70 -4.87 -2.33
CA THR A 22 -22.38 -5.86 -1.29
C THR A 22 -21.00 -5.59 -0.66
N LEU A 23 -19.99 -5.36 -1.48
CA LEU A 23 -18.64 -5.04 -0.98
C LEU A 23 -18.61 -3.67 -0.30
N ALA A 24 -19.14 -2.64 -0.94
CA ALA A 24 -19.11 -1.28 -0.39
C ALA A 24 -19.86 -1.18 0.95
N ASP A 25 -21.01 -1.85 1.09
CA ASP A 25 -21.79 -1.85 2.31
C ASP A 25 -21.06 -2.54 3.48
N ALA A 26 -20.24 -3.55 3.20
CA ALA A 26 -19.38 -4.17 4.21
C ALA A 26 -18.18 -3.28 4.60
N VAL A 27 -17.60 -2.55 3.65
CA VAL A 27 -16.44 -1.68 3.89
C VAL A 27 -16.83 -0.37 4.58
N LYS A 28 -17.91 0.31 4.12
CA LYS A 28 -18.26 1.66 4.57
C LYS A 28 -18.63 1.77 6.07
N VAL A 29 -18.97 0.64 6.73
CA VAL A 29 -19.28 0.63 8.17
C VAL A 29 -18.05 0.95 9.03
N THR A 30 -16.85 0.85 8.47
CA THR A 30 -15.59 1.14 9.16
C THR A 30 -15.21 2.61 9.14
N LEU A 31 -15.87 3.45 8.29
CA LEU A 31 -15.46 4.82 8.02
C LEU A 31 -15.74 5.75 9.20
N GLY A 32 -14.73 6.56 9.53
CA GLY A 32 -14.82 7.65 10.50
C GLY A 32 -14.61 7.23 11.96
N PRO A 33 -14.64 8.20 12.91
CA PRO A 33 -14.28 7.95 14.31
C PRO A 33 -15.21 6.99 15.04
N LYS A 34 -16.46 6.89 14.62
CA LYS A 34 -17.45 5.93 15.15
C LYS A 34 -17.68 4.74 14.21
N GLY A 35 -16.79 4.53 13.24
CA GLY A 35 -16.75 3.34 12.42
C GLY A 35 -16.58 2.07 13.24
N ARG A 36 -17.13 0.95 12.75
CA ARG A 36 -17.19 -0.33 13.46
C ARG A 36 -16.25 -1.35 12.85
N ASN A 37 -15.85 -2.32 13.66
CA ASN A 37 -15.03 -3.44 13.18
C ASN A 37 -15.84 -4.38 12.29
N VAL A 38 -15.15 -4.99 11.33
CA VAL A 38 -15.62 -6.14 10.55
C VAL A 38 -14.86 -7.38 11.02
N VAL A 39 -15.57 -8.49 11.14
CA VAL A 39 -14.98 -9.79 11.51
C VAL A 39 -14.88 -10.63 10.24
N LEU A 40 -13.66 -11.07 9.94
CA LEU A 40 -13.33 -11.87 8.76
C LEU A 40 -13.04 -13.30 9.20
N ASP A 41 -13.70 -14.28 8.58
CA ASP A 41 -13.44 -15.70 8.79
C ASP A 41 -12.09 -16.09 8.18
N LYS A 42 -11.37 -17.01 8.81
CA LYS A 42 -10.14 -17.59 8.27
C LYS A 42 -10.28 -19.09 8.16
N SER A 43 -9.75 -19.64 7.07
CA SER A 43 -9.73 -21.10 6.86
C SER A 43 -8.98 -21.85 7.96
N PHE A 44 -8.03 -21.20 8.64
CA PHE A 44 -7.26 -21.72 9.78
C PHE A 44 -6.99 -20.60 10.78
N GLY A 45 -7.18 -20.89 12.08
CA GLY A 45 -6.92 -19.94 13.17
C GLY A 45 -8.16 -19.19 13.63
N ALA A 46 -7.96 -18.14 14.40
CA ALA A 46 -9.03 -17.27 14.91
C ALA A 46 -9.48 -16.27 13.81
N PRO A 47 -10.76 -15.86 13.79
CA PRO A 47 -11.24 -14.81 12.91
C PRO A 47 -10.42 -13.52 13.09
N THR A 48 -10.19 -12.80 12.02
CA THR A 48 -9.54 -11.49 12.06
C THR A 48 -10.58 -10.41 12.31
N VAL A 49 -10.26 -9.47 13.20
CA VAL A 49 -11.08 -8.28 13.46
C VAL A 49 -10.31 -7.08 12.91
N THR A 50 -10.94 -6.32 12.02
CA THR A 50 -10.28 -5.18 11.35
C THR A 50 -11.23 -4.02 11.12
N LYS A 51 -10.67 -2.80 11.00
CA LYS A 51 -11.32 -1.61 10.46
C LYS A 51 -10.73 -1.18 9.13
N ASP A 52 -9.65 -1.84 8.67
CA ASP A 52 -9.04 -1.52 7.41
C ASP A 52 -9.93 -1.92 6.23
N GLY A 53 -10.25 -0.94 5.38
CA GLY A 53 -11.15 -1.12 4.25
C GLY A 53 -10.59 -2.03 3.16
N VAL A 54 -9.28 -2.02 2.92
CA VAL A 54 -8.68 -2.87 1.89
C VAL A 54 -8.65 -4.33 2.33
N SER A 55 -8.38 -4.61 3.60
CA SER A 55 -8.45 -5.96 4.16
C SER A 55 -9.86 -6.55 4.06
N VAL A 56 -10.88 -5.75 4.40
CA VAL A 56 -12.28 -6.18 4.22
C VAL A 56 -12.60 -6.43 2.75
N ALA A 57 -12.18 -5.54 1.85
CA ALA A 57 -12.46 -5.66 0.43
C ALA A 57 -11.79 -6.90 -0.22
N LYS A 58 -10.61 -7.28 0.24
CA LYS A 58 -9.85 -8.44 -0.27
C LYS A 58 -10.52 -9.78 0.07
N GLU A 59 -11.21 -9.87 1.22
CA GLU A 59 -11.85 -11.11 1.69
C GLU A 59 -13.24 -11.35 1.10
N ILE A 60 -13.85 -10.35 0.44
CA ILE A 60 -15.19 -10.49 -0.11
C ILE A 60 -15.14 -11.18 -1.47
N GLU A 61 -15.66 -12.41 -1.52
CA GLU A 61 -15.85 -13.19 -2.74
C GLU A 61 -17.31 -13.67 -2.80
N LEU A 62 -17.98 -13.44 -3.95
CA LEU A 62 -19.39 -13.71 -4.13
C LEU A 62 -19.60 -14.95 -5.01
N LYS A 63 -20.65 -15.72 -4.72
CA LYS A 63 -20.97 -16.94 -5.46
C LYS A 63 -21.39 -16.69 -6.91
N ASP A 64 -22.24 -15.67 -7.14
CA ASP A 64 -22.59 -15.27 -8.51
C ASP A 64 -21.38 -14.60 -9.17
N LYS A 65 -20.93 -15.14 -10.29
CA LYS A 65 -19.72 -14.67 -10.98
C LYS A 65 -19.85 -13.25 -11.53
N PHE A 66 -21.05 -12.82 -11.92
CA PHE A 66 -21.30 -11.47 -12.40
C PHE A 66 -21.31 -10.46 -11.26
N GLU A 67 -21.89 -10.82 -10.12
CA GLU A 67 -21.79 -10.01 -8.90
C GLU A 67 -20.34 -9.96 -8.42
N ASN A 68 -19.64 -11.09 -8.44
CA ASN A 68 -18.24 -11.16 -8.02
C ASN A 68 -17.32 -10.28 -8.88
N MET A 69 -17.55 -10.21 -10.21
CA MET A 69 -16.80 -9.27 -11.05
C MET A 69 -17.03 -7.81 -10.63
N GLY A 70 -18.26 -7.44 -10.25
CA GLY A 70 -18.55 -6.11 -9.69
C GLY A 70 -17.78 -5.84 -8.39
N ALA A 71 -17.79 -6.80 -7.47
CA ALA A 71 -17.01 -6.72 -6.23
C ALA A 71 -15.51 -6.63 -6.50
N GLN A 72 -14.96 -7.43 -7.43
CA GLN A 72 -13.55 -7.38 -7.81
C GLN A 72 -13.12 -6.04 -8.41
N MET A 73 -13.96 -5.41 -9.24
CA MET A 73 -13.66 -4.07 -9.76
C MET A 73 -13.63 -3.01 -8.65
N LEU A 74 -14.53 -3.11 -7.67
CA LEU A 74 -14.50 -2.19 -6.53
C LEU A 74 -13.32 -2.48 -5.60
N ARG A 75 -12.91 -3.74 -5.44
CA ARG A 75 -11.69 -4.11 -4.72
C ARG A 75 -10.45 -3.47 -5.37
N GLU A 76 -10.41 -3.39 -6.69
CA GLU A 76 -9.34 -2.70 -7.41
C GLU A 76 -9.23 -1.23 -7.03
N VAL A 77 -10.36 -0.53 -6.81
CA VAL A 77 -10.35 0.87 -6.32
C VAL A 77 -9.65 0.97 -4.96
N ALA A 78 -9.99 0.08 -4.03
CA ALA A 78 -9.38 0.06 -2.70
C ALA A 78 -7.88 -0.26 -2.78
N SER A 79 -7.49 -1.27 -3.58
CA SER A 79 -6.09 -1.66 -3.76
C SER A 79 -5.26 -0.55 -4.40
N GLN A 80 -5.74 0.07 -5.47
CA GLN A 80 -5.07 1.17 -6.16
C GLN A 80 -4.87 2.39 -5.24
N THR A 81 -5.85 2.70 -4.40
CA THR A 81 -5.76 3.79 -3.43
C THR A 81 -4.71 3.47 -2.36
N SER A 82 -4.69 2.24 -1.85
CA SER A 82 -3.68 1.75 -0.92
C SER A 82 -2.27 1.81 -1.53
N ASP A 83 -2.09 1.35 -2.76
CA ASP A 83 -0.78 1.29 -3.43
C ASP A 83 -0.19 2.70 -3.66
N VAL A 84 -1.02 3.71 -3.97
CA VAL A 84 -0.57 5.07 -4.30
C VAL A 84 -0.45 5.98 -3.09
N ALA A 85 -1.41 5.89 -2.16
CA ALA A 85 -1.52 6.82 -1.02
C ALA A 85 -1.39 6.13 0.34
N GLY A 86 -1.42 4.80 0.39
CA GLY A 86 -1.30 3.99 1.59
C GLY A 86 -2.49 4.05 2.56
N ASP A 87 -3.47 4.90 2.29
CA ASP A 87 -4.67 5.10 3.11
C ASP A 87 -5.85 5.58 2.21
N GLY A 88 -7.03 5.80 2.80
CA GLY A 88 -8.22 6.33 2.09
C GLY A 88 -9.02 5.28 1.31
N THR A 89 -8.75 4.01 1.52
CA THR A 89 -9.38 2.87 0.82
C THR A 89 -10.89 2.84 1.01
N THR A 90 -11.37 3.08 2.22
CA THR A 90 -12.81 3.17 2.54
C THR A 90 -13.47 4.38 1.88
N THR A 91 -12.80 5.53 1.90
CA THR A 91 -13.28 6.76 1.23
C THR A 91 -13.41 6.55 -0.27
N ALA A 92 -12.42 5.93 -0.91
CA ALA A 92 -12.44 5.59 -2.34
C ALA A 92 -13.59 4.63 -2.69
N THR A 93 -13.81 3.61 -1.85
CA THR A 93 -14.90 2.64 -2.00
C THR A 93 -16.28 3.32 -1.94
N VAL A 94 -16.48 4.22 -0.98
CA VAL A 94 -17.73 5.00 -0.82
C VAL A 94 -17.97 5.91 -2.02
N LEU A 95 -16.92 6.61 -2.48
CA LEU A 95 -17.00 7.47 -3.67
C LEU A 95 -17.35 6.66 -4.93
N ALA A 96 -16.68 5.52 -5.15
CA ALA A 96 -16.93 4.68 -6.31
C ALA A 96 -18.36 4.11 -6.32
N GLN A 97 -18.85 3.65 -5.16
CA GLN A 97 -20.23 3.21 -5.00
C GLN A 97 -21.22 4.33 -5.36
N ALA A 98 -20.99 5.54 -4.86
CA ALA A 98 -21.87 6.68 -5.12
C ALA A 98 -21.86 7.09 -6.60
N ILE A 99 -20.70 7.18 -7.23
CA ILE A 99 -20.56 7.51 -8.66
C ILE A 99 -21.28 6.44 -9.50
N LEU A 100 -21.07 5.15 -9.21
CA LEU A 100 -21.69 4.07 -9.97
C LEU A 100 -23.20 4.04 -9.81
N ASN A 101 -23.71 4.17 -8.58
CA ASN A 101 -25.15 4.18 -8.31
C ASN A 101 -25.86 5.31 -9.06
N GLU A 102 -25.35 6.53 -9.04
CA GLU A 102 -25.93 7.68 -9.74
C GLU A 102 -25.72 7.55 -11.27
N GLY A 103 -24.55 7.08 -11.70
CA GLY A 103 -24.24 6.88 -13.12
C GLY A 103 -25.15 5.85 -13.79
N LEU A 104 -25.35 4.70 -13.18
CA LEU A 104 -26.22 3.66 -13.74
C LEU A 104 -27.70 4.06 -13.76
N LYS A 105 -28.17 4.90 -12.82
CA LYS A 105 -29.50 5.52 -12.91
C LYS A 105 -29.63 6.40 -14.14
N SER A 106 -28.59 7.19 -14.44
CA SER A 106 -28.58 8.08 -15.60
C SER A 106 -28.52 7.28 -16.91
N VAL A 107 -27.73 6.19 -16.96
CA VAL A 107 -27.72 5.28 -18.12
C VAL A 107 -29.09 4.62 -18.34
N ALA A 108 -29.74 4.18 -17.28
CA ALA A 108 -31.09 3.59 -17.35
C ALA A 108 -32.15 4.63 -17.81
N ALA A 109 -31.91 5.91 -17.56
CA ALA A 109 -32.72 7.02 -18.07
C ALA A 109 -32.44 7.37 -19.55
N GLY A 110 -31.48 6.70 -20.20
CA GLY A 110 -31.17 6.86 -21.62
C GLY A 110 -30.01 7.80 -21.93
N MET A 111 -29.26 8.25 -20.93
CA MET A 111 -28.06 9.07 -21.13
C MET A 111 -26.92 8.27 -21.75
N ASN A 112 -26.09 8.92 -22.56
CA ASN A 112 -24.92 8.28 -23.18
C ASN A 112 -23.84 8.00 -22.14
N PRO A 113 -23.46 6.71 -21.88
CA PRO A 113 -22.47 6.38 -20.86
C PRO A 113 -21.08 7.00 -21.10
N MET A 114 -20.68 7.15 -22.36
CA MET A 114 -19.38 7.72 -22.72
C MET A 114 -19.32 9.23 -22.42
N ASP A 115 -20.42 9.93 -22.65
CA ASP A 115 -20.50 11.36 -22.31
C ASP A 115 -20.65 11.59 -20.80
N LEU A 116 -21.41 10.74 -20.11
CA LEU A 116 -21.44 10.72 -18.64
C LEU A 116 -20.00 10.62 -18.08
N LYS A 117 -19.21 9.64 -18.61
CA LYS A 117 -17.82 9.45 -18.18
C LYS A 117 -16.98 10.71 -18.46
N ARG A 118 -17.08 11.33 -19.63
CA ARG A 118 -16.35 12.58 -19.94
C ARG A 118 -16.71 13.70 -18.98
N GLY A 119 -17.98 13.81 -18.59
CA GLY A 119 -18.44 14.78 -17.59
C GLY A 119 -17.85 14.51 -16.21
N ILE A 120 -17.81 13.24 -15.79
CA ILE A 120 -17.17 12.81 -14.53
C ILE A 120 -15.67 13.16 -14.55
N ASP A 121 -14.94 12.77 -15.61
CA ASP A 121 -13.51 13.01 -15.76
C ASP A 121 -13.19 14.52 -15.68
N LYS A 122 -14.03 15.36 -16.29
CA LYS A 122 -13.91 16.83 -16.25
C LYS A 122 -14.11 17.38 -14.84
N ALA A 123 -15.13 16.90 -14.13
CA ALA A 123 -15.43 17.32 -12.76
C ALA A 123 -14.32 16.89 -11.78
N VAL A 124 -13.84 15.65 -11.90
CA VAL A 124 -12.76 15.11 -11.05
C VAL A 124 -11.46 15.89 -11.29
N SER A 125 -11.12 16.19 -12.53
CA SER A 125 -9.91 16.99 -12.85
C SER A 125 -9.96 18.38 -12.23
N ALA A 126 -11.12 19.01 -12.20
CA ALA A 126 -11.32 20.32 -11.55
C ALA A 126 -11.23 20.21 -10.02
N ALA A 127 -11.91 19.20 -9.44
CA ALA A 127 -11.91 18.97 -7.99
C ALA A 127 -10.51 18.63 -7.45
N VAL A 128 -9.73 17.82 -8.16
CA VAL A 128 -8.35 17.46 -7.77
C VAL A 128 -7.46 18.68 -7.70
N LYS A 129 -7.52 19.56 -8.71
CA LYS A 129 -6.76 20.84 -8.69
C LYS A 129 -7.15 21.72 -7.53
N GLU A 130 -8.42 21.74 -7.15
CA GLU A 130 -8.89 22.52 -6.00
C GLU A 130 -8.38 21.90 -4.68
N ILE A 131 -8.40 20.56 -4.54
CA ILE A 131 -7.84 19.86 -3.37
C ILE A 131 -6.35 20.18 -3.23
N GLU A 132 -5.59 20.12 -4.33
CA GLU A 132 -4.17 20.51 -4.35
C GLU A 132 -3.97 21.98 -3.94
N GLY A 133 -4.87 22.88 -4.37
CA GLY A 133 -4.86 24.29 -4.00
C GLY A 133 -5.22 24.58 -2.55
N LEU A 134 -6.02 23.71 -1.92
CA LEU A 134 -6.38 23.79 -0.50
C LEU A 134 -5.28 23.24 0.42
N ALA A 135 -4.31 22.51 -0.11
CA ALA A 135 -3.29 21.82 0.68
C ALA A 135 -2.38 22.82 1.43
N GLN A 136 -2.18 22.56 2.71
CA GLN A 136 -1.26 23.30 3.57
C GLN A 136 -0.05 22.43 3.88
N PRO A 137 1.19 22.98 3.92
CA PRO A 137 2.38 22.20 4.21
C PRO A 137 2.30 21.48 5.57
N CYS A 138 2.66 20.20 5.60
CA CYS A 138 2.81 19.41 6.82
C CYS A 138 4.28 19.35 7.20
N SER A 139 4.76 20.26 8.06
CA SER A 139 6.18 20.38 8.35
C SER A 139 6.56 20.31 9.83
N ASP A 140 5.62 20.54 10.72
CA ASP A 140 5.86 20.50 12.17
C ASP A 140 5.45 19.15 12.78
N SER A 141 6.15 18.74 13.84
CA SER A 141 5.98 17.46 14.52
C SER A 141 4.56 17.27 15.09
N ASN A 142 3.90 18.36 15.52
CA ASN A 142 2.55 18.30 16.06
C ASN A 142 1.51 17.99 14.98
N THR A 143 1.63 18.61 13.80
CA THR A 143 0.74 18.31 12.66
C THR A 143 0.94 16.87 12.18
N ILE A 144 2.21 16.40 12.14
CA ILE A 144 2.54 15.01 11.82
C ILE A 144 1.86 14.04 12.80
N ALA A 145 1.98 14.32 14.12
CA ALA A 145 1.33 13.52 15.15
C ALA A 145 -0.20 13.51 15.02
N GLN A 146 -0.81 14.64 14.65
CA GLN A 146 -2.27 14.73 14.43
C GLN A 146 -2.71 13.86 13.24
N VAL A 147 -2.02 13.92 12.11
CA VAL A 147 -2.32 13.05 10.95
C VAL A 147 -2.20 11.58 11.34
N GLY A 148 -1.09 11.20 11.99
CA GLY A 148 -0.90 9.83 12.45
C GLY A 148 -1.98 9.37 13.43
N SER A 149 -2.37 10.24 14.37
CA SER A 149 -3.45 9.94 15.33
C SER A 149 -4.80 9.72 14.65
N VAL A 150 -5.16 10.58 13.69
CA VAL A 150 -6.45 10.47 12.96
C VAL A 150 -6.50 9.16 12.16
N SER A 151 -5.46 8.85 11.40
CA SER A 151 -5.37 7.62 10.63
C SER A 151 -5.34 6.37 11.54
N ALA A 152 -4.74 6.48 12.74
CA ALA A 152 -4.76 5.44 13.78
C ALA A 152 -6.08 5.38 14.58
N ASN A 153 -7.22 5.83 14.06
CA ASN A 153 -8.50 5.87 14.75
C ASN A 153 -8.50 6.71 16.06
N ASN A 154 -7.87 7.86 16.03
CA ASN A 154 -7.66 8.79 17.16
C ASN A 154 -6.78 8.22 18.30
N ASP A 155 -5.86 7.33 17.99
CA ASP A 155 -4.84 6.87 18.92
C ASP A 155 -3.67 7.86 18.94
N ALA A 156 -3.63 8.72 19.96
CA ALA A 156 -2.61 9.77 20.09
C ALA A 156 -1.20 9.18 20.26
N LEU A 157 -1.06 8.02 20.92
CA LEU A 157 0.24 7.39 21.15
C LEU A 157 0.86 6.91 19.83
N VAL A 158 0.05 6.44 18.90
CA VAL A 158 0.53 6.06 17.56
C VAL A 158 0.99 7.28 16.79
N GLY A 159 0.25 8.39 16.84
CA GLY A 159 0.66 9.63 16.18
C GLY A 159 1.97 10.19 16.74
N GLU A 160 2.12 10.20 18.05
CA GLU A 160 3.31 10.69 18.76
C GLU A 160 4.56 9.86 18.40
N ILE A 161 4.47 8.52 18.41
CA ILE A 161 5.61 7.65 18.10
C ILE A 161 6.06 7.77 16.63
N ILE A 162 5.11 7.98 15.69
CA ILE A 162 5.42 8.22 14.27
C ILE A 162 6.11 9.58 14.11
N ALA A 163 5.61 10.62 14.78
CA ALA A 163 6.24 11.94 14.72
C ALA A 163 7.66 11.92 15.31
N GLU A 164 7.87 11.23 16.42
CA GLU A 164 9.20 11.02 17.01
C GLU A 164 10.13 10.23 16.07
N ALA A 165 9.61 9.19 15.43
CA ALA A 165 10.38 8.42 14.44
C ALA A 165 10.82 9.30 13.28
N MET A 166 9.91 10.11 12.70
CA MET A 166 10.23 11.04 11.62
C MET A 166 11.22 12.15 12.04
N GLU A 167 11.16 12.59 13.29
CA GLU A 167 12.13 13.56 13.80
C GLU A 167 13.54 12.96 13.88
N LYS A 168 13.67 11.70 14.30
CA LYS A 168 14.96 11.00 14.45
C LYS A 168 15.62 10.65 13.13
N VAL A 169 14.85 10.13 12.16
CA VAL A 169 15.41 9.69 10.86
C VAL A 169 15.23 10.69 9.73
N GLY A 170 14.53 11.78 9.97
CA GLY A 170 14.18 12.79 8.96
C GLY A 170 12.92 12.42 8.17
N LYS A 171 12.40 13.39 7.40
CA LYS A 171 11.13 13.26 6.66
C LYS A 171 11.17 12.18 5.58
N GLU A 172 12.32 11.94 5.00
CA GLU A 172 12.57 10.92 3.97
C GLU A 172 13.19 9.65 4.56
N GLY A 173 13.36 9.61 5.89
CA GLY A 173 13.97 8.51 6.61
C GLY A 173 13.10 7.25 6.55
N VAL A 174 13.75 6.11 6.69
CA VAL A 174 13.08 4.80 6.67
C VAL A 174 12.50 4.51 8.04
N ILE A 175 11.21 4.22 8.08
CA ILE A 175 10.49 3.78 9.28
C ILE A 175 9.85 2.45 8.96
N THR A 176 10.09 1.45 9.79
CA THR A 176 9.49 0.11 9.70
C THR A 176 8.65 -0.18 10.94
N VAL A 177 7.66 -1.05 10.80
CA VAL A 177 6.79 -1.47 11.90
C VAL A 177 6.97 -2.96 12.12
N GLU A 178 7.32 -3.34 13.34
CA GLU A 178 7.58 -4.72 13.74
C GLU A 178 6.70 -5.14 14.91
N GLU A 179 6.55 -6.45 15.09
CA GLU A 179 5.93 -7.00 16.28
C GLU A 179 6.90 -6.92 17.46
N GLY A 180 6.48 -6.25 18.52
CA GLY A 180 7.23 -6.15 19.78
C GLY A 180 6.94 -7.33 20.71
N SER A 181 7.79 -7.51 21.70
CA SER A 181 7.60 -8.53 22.74
C SER A 181 6.89 -8.00 23.99
N GLY A 182 6.71 -6.67 24.08
CA GLY A 182 6.10 -5.98 25.22
C GLY A 182 4.61 -5.69 25.03
N LEU A 183 4.03 -4.98 26.00
CA LEU A 183 2.64 -4.50 25.95
C LEU A 183 2.53 -3.08 25.38
N GLU A 184 3.61 -2.32 25.42
CA GLU A 184 3.69 -0.93 24.97
C GLU A 184 4.45 -0.86 23.64
N ASN A 185 4.20 0.20 22.88
CA ASN A 185 4.96 0.46 21.66
C ASN A 185 6.33 1.04 22.03
N GLU A 186 7.36 0.61 21.31
CA GLU A 186 8.74 1.07 21.50
C GLU A 186 9.29 1.60 20.18
N LEU A 187 10.18 2.60 20.24
CA LEU A 187 10.88 3.15 19.10
C LEU A 187 12.38 2.94 19.23
N ASP A 188 12.94 2.15 18.34
CA ASP A 188 14.39 1.98 18.18
C ASP A 188 14.88 2.66 16.89
N VAL A 189 16.09 3.20 16.93
CA VAL A 189 16.78 3.65 15.71
C VAL A 189 18.02 2.81 15.56
N VAL A 190 18.14 2.14 14.43
CA VAL A 190 19.21 1.19 14.14
C VAL A 190 19.92 1.55 12.83
N GLU A 191 21.13 1.04 12.64
CA GLU A 191 21.83 1.16 11.36
C GLU A 191 21.04 0.44 10.26
N GLY A 192 20.89 1.09 9.12
CA GLY A 192 20.11 0.49 8.03
C GLY A 192 19.90 1.44 6.86
N MET A 193 19.36 0.91 5.78
CA MET A 193 19.03 1.71 4.60
C MET A 193 17.93 1.06 3.77
N GLN A 194 17.26 1.89 2.96
CA GLN A 194 16.33 1.45 1.93
C GLN A 194 16.79 1.89 0.55
N PHE A 195 16.58 1.06 -0.45
CA PHE A 195 16.77 1.41 -1.85
C PHE A 195 15.61 0.94 -2.73
N ASP A 196 15.41 1.64 -3.84
CA ASP A 196 14.31 1.52 -4.79
C ASP A 196 14.51 0.37 -5.79
N ARG A 197 14.67 -0.85 -5.28
CA ARG A 197 14.66 -2.11 -6.04
C ARG A 197 13.99 -3.18 -5.19
N GLY A 198 12.94 -3.77 -5.72
CA GLY A 198 12.23 -4.86 -5.04
C GLY A 198 12.70 -6.24 -5.49
N TYR A 199 11.95 -7.25 -5.09
CA TYR A 199 12.26 -8.64 -5.42
C TYR A 199 12.17 -8.89 -6.94
N LEU A 200 13.06 -9.74 -7.45
CA LEU A 200 13.09 -10.12 -8.87
C LEU A 200 12.01 -11.14 -9.25
N SER A 201 11.38 -11.76 -8.29
CA SER A 201 10.32 -12.74 -8.54
C SER A 201 9.28 -12.73 -7.41
N PRO A 202 7.97 -12.73 -7.73
CA PRO A 202 6.92 -12.86 -6.73
C PRO A 202 6.97 -14.18 -5.93
N TYR A 203 7.67 -15.19 -6.44
CA TYR A 203 7.87 -16.46 -5.73
C TYR A 203 8.81 -16.38 -4.53
N PHE A 204 9.44 -15.24 -4.29
CA PHE A 204 10.18 -14.97 -3.06
C PHE A 204 9.30 -14.48 -1.92
N ILE A 205 8.05 -14.08 -2.19
CA ILE A 205 7.09 -13.62 -1.18
C ILE A 205 6.83 -14.74 -0.19
N ASN A 206 7.02 -14.44 1.10
CA ASN A 206 6.71 -15.33 2.20
C ASN A 206 5.72 -14.71 3.21
N ASN A 207 5.49 -13.40 3.13
CA ASN A 207 4.43 -12.70 3.84
C ASN A 207 3.38 -12.24 2.81
N GLN A 208 2.24 -12.91 2.78
CA GLN A 208 1.17 -12.63 1.82
C GLN A 208 0.32 -11.42 2.21
N ASP A 209 0.27 -11.08 3.49
CA ASP A 209 -0.51 -9.95 3.98
C ASP A 209 0.10 -8.62 3.49
N SER A 210 1.43 -8.50 3.59
CA SER A 210 2.20 -7.34 3.10
C SER A 210 2.76 -7.50 1.69
N MET A 211 2.53 -8.65 1.02
CA MET A 211 3.11 -8.98 -0.29
C MET A 211 4.65 -8.80 -0.32
N SER A 212 5.32 -9.14 0.77
CA SER A 212 6.76 -8.94 0.96
C SER A 212 7.53 -10.26 1.09
N ALA A 213 8.83 -10.19 0.80
CA ALA A 213 9.80 -11.23 1.14
C ALA A 213 10.60 -10.76 2.36
N GLU A 214 10.49 -11.50 3.46
CA GLU A 214 11.13 -11.17 4.73
C GLU A 214 12.19 -12.22 5.08
N LEU A 215 13.40 -11.77 5.35
CA LEU A 215 14.54 -12.60 5.70
C LEU A 215 15.07 -12.20 7.06
N GLU A 216 15.05 -13.10 8.02
CA GLU A 216 15.59 -12.92 9.37
C GLU A 216 17.04 -13.42 9.45
N GLU A 217 17.94 -12.62 9.96
CA GLU A 217 19.38 -12.86 10.06
C GLU A 217 20.04 -13.34 8.74
N PRO A 218 19.75 -12.71 7.59
CA PRO A 218 20.26 -13.17 6.31
C PRO A 218 21.74 -12.87 6.13
N TYR A 219 22.39 -13.71 5.32
CA TYR A 219 23.60 -13.34 4.62
C TYR A 219 23.27 -12.49 3.38
N LEU A 220 24.13 -11.54 3.03
CA LEU A 220 24.00 -10.70 1.84
C LEU A 220 25.18 -10.95 0.89
N LEU A 221 24.86 -11.43 -0.31
CA LEU A 221 25.83 -11.55 -1.40
C LEU A 221 25.70 -10.30 -2.28
N LEU A 222 26.79 -9.53 -2.37
CA LEU A 222 26.88 -8.31 -3.17
C LEU A 222 27.77 -8.57 -4.37
N PHE A 223 27.24 -8.43 -5.58
CA PHE A 223 27.95 -8.72 -6.82
C PHE A 223 27.81 -7.58 -7.84
N ASP A 224 28.90 -7.13 -8.44
CA ASP A 224 28.92 -5.98 -9.34
C ASP A 224 28.47 -6.29 -10.77
N LYS A 225 28.32 -7.57 -11.12
CA LYS A 225 27.91 -8.04 -12.44
C LYS A 225 26.57 -8.80 -12.41
N LYS A 226 26.15 -9.27 -13.59
CA LYS A 226 24.97 -10.13 -13.72
C LYS A 226 25.27 -11.57 -13.31
N VAL A 227 24.28 -12.19 -12.67
CA VAL A 227 24.29 -13.61 -12.34
C VAL A 227 23.34 -14.34 -13.29
N SER A 228 23.88 -15.05 -14.28
CA SER A 228 23.09 -15.82 -15.24
C SER A 228 23.32 -17.34 -15.06
N ASN A 229 24.51 -17.73 -14.65
CA ASN A 229 24.91 -19.13 -14.46
C ASN A 229 24.91 -19.47 -12.97
N ILE A 230 24.06 -20.41 -12.58
CA ILE A 230 23.97 -20.84 -11.17
C ILE A 230 25.22 -21.56 -10.66
N ARG A 231 26.01 -22.15 -11.57
CA ARG A 231 27.19 -22.93 -11.18
C ARG A 231 28.22 -22.10 -10.43
N ASP A 232 28.36 -20.82 -10.81
CA ASP A 232 29.29 -19.89 -10.21
C ASP A 232 28.92 -19.59 -8.73
N MET A 233 27.62 -19.72 -8.39
CA MET A 233 27.09 -19.52 -7.04
C MET A 233 27.00 -20.79 -6.19
N LEU A 234 27.16 -21.99 -6.77
CA LEU A 234 26.96 -23.24 -6.04
C LEU A 234 27.78 -23.33 -4.73
N PRO A 235 29.08 -22.97 -4.70
CA PRO A 235 29.88 -23.08 -3.47
C PRO A 235 29.32 -22.22 -2.33
N ILE A 236 28.86 -21.01 -2.64
CA ILE A 236 28.29 -20.10 -1.65
C ILE A 236 26.90 -20.57 -1.20
N LEU A 237 26.04 -21.02 -2.13
CA LEU A 237 24.72 -21.58 -1.82
C LEU A 237 24.80 -22.81 -0.91
N GLU A 238 25.76 -23.70 -1.15
CA GLU A 238 26.00 -24.85 -0.28
C GLU A 238 26.47 -24.45 1.11
N SER A 239 27.32 -23.43 1.20
CA SER A 239 27.83 -22.91 2.46
C SER A 239 26.75 -22.25 3.29
N VAL A 240 25.89 -21.43 2.65
CA VAL A 240 24.73 -20.79 3.27
C VAL A 240 23.69 -21.85 3.71
N ALA A 241 23.42 -22.86 2.87
CA ALA A 241 22.52 -23.95 3.22
C ALA A 241 23.00 -24.73 4.45
N LYS A 242 24.32 -24.98 4.57
CA LYS A 242 24.91 -25.62 5.74
C LYS A 242 24.84 -24.75 7.00
N ALA A 243 24.94 -23.42 6.83
CA ALA A 243 24.78 -22.46 7.93
C ALA A 243 23.33 -22.32 8.41
N GLY A 244 22.36 -22.75 7.60
CA GLY A 244 20.93 -22.71 7.93
C GLY A 244 20.33 -21.29 7.98
N LYS A 245 21.03 -20.29 7.43
CA LYS A 245 20.58 -18.91 7.37
C LYS A 245 20.01 -18.57 6.00
N PRO A 246 19.10 -17.58 5.88
CA PRO A 246 18.64 -17.05 4.61
C PRO A 246 19.75 -16.36 3.82
N LEU A 247 19.58 -16.24 2.50
CA LEU A 247 20.47 -15.52 1.61
C LEU A 247 19.73 -14.40 0.86
N MET A 248 20.25 -13.20 0.93
CA MET A 248 19.88 -12.11 0.05
C MET A 248 20.94 -11.94 -1.03
N VAL A 249 20.53 -11.92 -2.30
CA VAL A 249 21.42 -11.67 -3.44
C VAL A 249 21.13 -10.29 -4.01
N ILE A 250 22.13 -9.41 -4.02
CA ILE A 250 22.08 -8.09 -4.65
C ILE A 250 23.14 -8.06 -5.74
N ALA A 251 22.71 -8.03 -7.00
CA ALA A 251 23.59 -8.05 -8.15
C ALA A 251 23.12 -7.04 -9.21
N GLU A 252 23.94 -6.78 -10.24
CA GLU A 252 23.48 -5.97 -11.37
C GLU A 252 22.15 -6.50 -11.94
N ASP A 253 22.05 -7.80 -12.11
CA ASP A 253 20.82 -8.53 -12.43
C ASP A 253 21.00 -10.00 -12.02
N VAL A 254 19.88 -10.69 -11.77
CA VAL A 254 19.86 -12.16 -11.62
C VAL A 254 18.83 -12.69 -12.60
N GLU A 255 19.28 -13.43 -13.61
CA GLU A 255 18.43 -13.81 -14.74
C GLU A 255 18.60 -15.28 -15.15
N GLY A 256 17.72 -15.75 -16.04
CA GLY A 256 17.82 -17.06 -16.66
C GLY A 256 17.82 -18.23 -15.68
N GLU A 257 18.79 -19.15 -15.84
CA GLU A 257 18.92 -20.36 -15.03
C GLU A 257 19.19 -20.07 -13.55
N ALA A 258 19.96 -19.01 -13.27
CA ALA A 258 20.28 -18.60 -11.91
C ALA A 258 19.02 -18.21 -11.13
N LEU A 259 18.20 -17.30 -11.67
CA LEU A 259 16.95 -16.89 -11.03
C LEU A 259 15.98 -18.05 -10.84
N ALA A 260 15.79 -18.87 -11.88
CA ALA A 260 14.90 -20.02 -11.82
C ALA A 260 15.33 -21.02 -10.72
N THR A 261 16.62 -21.25 -10.58
CA THR A 261 17.15 -22.17 -9.56
C THR A 261 17.00 -21.59 -8.15
N LEU A 262 17.23 -20.29 -7.94
CA LEU A 262 16.99 -19.64 -6.64
C LEU A 262 15.52 -19.75 -6.26
N VAL A 263 14.59 -19.45 -7.17
CA VAL A 263 13.15 -19.60 -6.96
C VAL A 263 12.78 -21.02 -6.56
N VAL A 264 13.27 -22.04 -7.30
CA VAL A 264 12.97 -23.44 -6.99
C VAL A 264 13.51 -23.86 -5.62
N ASN A 265 14.71 -23.43 -5.26
CA ASN A 265 15.30 -23.74 -3.94
C ASN A 265 14.52 -23.08 -2.81
N ASN A 266 14.07 -21.84 -2.99
CA ASN A 266 13.22 -21.13 -2.03
C ASN A 266 11.86 -21.83 -1.86
N MET A 267 11.19 -22.17 -2.96
CA MET A 267 9.89 -22.89 -2.94
C MET A 267 9.98 -24.28 -2.28
N ARG A 268 11.12 -24.97 -2.44
CA ARG A 268 11.36 -26.28 -1.82
C ARG A 268 11.84 -26.18 -0.37
N GLY A 269 12.09 -24.99 0.14
CA GLY A 269 12.60 -24.76 1.49
C GLY A 269 14.03 -25.28 1.71
N ILE A 270 14.81 -25.49 0.64
CA ILE A 270 16.22 -25.94 0.74
C ILE A 270 17.08 -24.81 1.25
N VAL A 271 16.90 -23.60 0.69
CA VAL A 271 17.51 -22.36 1.16
C VAL A 271 16.45 -21.27 1.06
N LYS A 272 16.19 -20.53 2.13
CA LYS A 272 15.41 -19.31 2.05
C LYS A 272 16.25 -18.27 1.33
N VAL A 273 15.82 -17.83 0.15
CA VAL A 273 16.60 -16.91 -0.66
C VAL A 273 15.68 -15.88 -1.31
N ALA A 274 16.18 -14.66 -1.44
CA ALA A 274 15.56 -13.62 -2.25
C ALA A 274 16.65 -12.88 -3.06
N ALA A 275 16.25 -12.23 -4.14
CA ALA A 275 17.17 -11.52 -5.01
C ALA A 275 16.57 -10.19 -5.47
N ALA A 276 17.41 -9.15 -5.50
CA ALA A 276 17.10 -7.82 -6.04
C ALA A 276 18.19 -7.35 -6.99
N LYS A 277 17.83 -6.40 -7.86
CA LYS A 277 18.83 -5.64 -8.62
C LYS A 277 19.54 -4.65 -7.71
N ALA A 278 20.82 -4.48 -7.93
CA ALA A 278 21.59 -3.42 -7.27
C ALA A 278 21.04 -2.04 -7.66
N PRO A 279 20.96 -1.11 -6.71
CA PRO A 279 20.51 0.25 -6.98
C PRO A 279 21.52 1.04 -7.83
N GLY A 280 21.01 1.99 -8.63
CA GLY A 280 21.83 2.83 -9.50
C GLY A 280 22.27 2.16 -10.81
N PHE A 281 23.09 2.87 -11.57
CA PHE A 281 23.61 2.43 -12.87
C PHE A 281 25.09 2.81 -13.00
N GLY A 282 25.88 2.00 -13.74
CA GLY A 282 27.29 2.27 -13.98
C GLY A 282 28.10 2.42 -12.70
N ASP A 283 28.94 3.46 -12.62
CA ASP A 283 29.80 3.69 -11.45
C ASP A 283 29.01 3.97 -10.16
N ARG A 284 27.85 4.62 -10.27
CA ARG A 284 26.96 4.83 -9.11
C ARG A 284 26.48 3.52 -8.51
N ARG A 285 26.20 2.50 -9.33
CA ARG A 285 25.82 1.18 -8.83
C ARG A 285 26.94 0.57 -7.98
N LYS A 286 28.19 0.67 -8.43
CA LYS A 286 29.35 0.19 -7.67
C LYS A 286 29.48 0.90 -6.32
N GLU A 287 29.33 2.23 -6.35
CA GLU A 287 29.36 3.06 -5.13
C GLU A 287 28.24 2.68 -4.14
N MET A 288 27.02 2.44 -4.64
CA MET A 288 25.90 2.04 -3.79
C MET A 288 26.06 0.61 -3.27
N LEU A 289 26.61 -0.31 -4.06
CA LEU A 289 26.98 -1.66 -3.57
C LEU A 289 28.03 -1.56 -2.47
N GLN A 290 29.00 -0.66 -2.59
CA GLN A 290 30.02 -0.42 -1.56
C GLN A 290 29.40 0.17 -0.28
N ASP A 291 28.41 1.06 -0.40
CA ASP A 291 27.67 1.61 0.73
C ASP A 291 26.92 0.50 1.49
N ILE A 292 26.27 -0.42 0.74
CA ILE A 292 25.60 -1.59 1.32
C ILE A 292 26.62 -2.55 1.97
N ALA A 293 27.78 -2.75 1.35
CA ALA A 293 28.83 -3.61 1.90
C ALA A 293 29.32 -3.09 3.25
N ILE A 294 29.61 -1.80 3.34
CA ILE A 294 30.04 -1.17 4.59
C ILE A 294 28.96 -1.25 5.67
N LEU A 295 27.69 -0.98 5.28
CA LEU A 295 26.55 -1.06 6.20
C LEU A 295 26.37 -2.48 6.77
N THR A 296 26.65 -3.51 6.00
CA THR A 296 26.38 -4.91 6.36
C THR A 296 27.62 -5.69 6.79
N GLY A 297 28.78 -5.03 6.78
CA GLY A 297 30.07 -5.66 7.11
C GLY A 297 30.54 -6.70 6.09
N GLY A 298 30.05 -6.61 4.84
CA GLY A 298 30.41 -7.53 3.75
C GLY A 298 31.40 -6.91 2.77
N THR A 299 31.67 -7.66 1.70
CA THR A 299 32.56 -7.23 0.60
C THR A 299 31.81 -7.32 -0.72
N VAL A 300 31.98 -6.33 -1.60
CA VAL A 300 31.46 -6.43 -2.97
C VAL A 300 32.34 -7.40 -3.75
N ILE A 301 31.73 -8.47 -4.22
CA ILE A 301 32.40 -9.46 -5.08
C ILE A 301 32.56 -8.82 -6.47
N SER A 302 33.81 -8.55 -6.86
CA SER A 302 34.17 -7.93 -8.11
C SER A 302 35.53 -8.43 -8.60
N GLU A 303 35.67 -8.60 -9.90
CA GLU A 303 36.95 -8.94 -10.52
C GLU A 303 37.99 -7.83 -10.33
N GLU A 304 37.57 -6.57 -10.14
CA GLU A 304 38.44 -5.43 -9.91
C GLU A 304 39.20 -5.57 -8.58
N VAL A 305 38.59 -6.21 -7.57
CA VAL A 305 39.22 -6.53 -6.28
C VAL A 305 39.79 -7.95 -6.22
N GLY A 306 39.75 -8.68 -7.35
CA GLY A 306 40.30 -10.03 -7.46
C GLY A 306 39.40 -11.13 -6.89
N LEU A 307 38.11 -10.85 -6.63
CA LEU A 307 37.12 -11.80 -6.13
C LEU A 307 36.21 -12.27 -7.25
N SER A 308 35.84 -13.56 -7.20
CA SER A 308 34.85 -14.15 -8.08
C SER A 308 33.79 -14.89 -7.26
N LEU A 309 32.60 -15.10 -7.84
CA LEU A 309 31.54 -15.87 -7.15
C LEU A 309 31.98 -17.29 -6.76
N GLU A 310 32.82 -17.92 -7.59
CA GLU A 310 33.33 -19.26 -7.34
C GLU A 310 34.28 -19.32 -6.13
N SER A 311 35.00 -18.24 -5.85
CA SER A 311 35.96 -18.13 -4.74
C SER A 311 35.37 -17.48 -3.49
N ALA A 312 34.16 -16.95 -3.56
CA ALA A 312 33.51 -16.28 -2.44
C ALA A 312 33.22 -17.25 -1.28
N SER A 313 33.40 -16.75 -0.07
CA SER A 313 33.17 -17.47 1.19
C SER A 313 32.12 -16.77 2.05
N LEU A 314 31.71 -17.40 3.16
CA LEU A 314 30.79 -16.76 4.11
C LEU A 314 31.35 -15.49 4.74
N ASP A 315 32.68 -15.37 4.84
CA ASP A 315 33.36 -14.21 5.42
C ASP A 315 33.27 -12.97 4.50
N ASP A 316 33.02 -13.17 3.21
CA ASP A 316 32.83 -12.09 2.24
C ASP A 316 31.40 -11.57 2.23
N LEU A 317 30.45 -12.30 2.83
CA LEU A 317 29.05 -11.95 2.86
C LEU A 317 28.73 -10.94 3.94
N GLY A 318 27.95 -9.92 3.58
CA GLY A 318 27.33 -9.04 4.56
C GLY A 318 26.30 -9.77 5.43
N GLN A 319 25.94 -9.16 6.54
CA GLN A 319 24.88 -9.65 7.44
C GLN A 319 23.98 -8.49 7.88
N ALA A 320 22.75 -8.79 8.18
CA ALA A 320 21.80 -7.86 8.78
C ALA A 320 20.87 -8.64 9.72
N LYS A 321 20.22 -7.96 10.65
CA LYS A 321 19.22 -8.56 11.50
C LYS A 321 17.98 -8.94 10.69
N ARG A 322 17.57 -8.08 9.76
CA ARG A 322 16.38 -8.31 8.92
C ARG A 322 16.50 -7.63 7.57
N ILE A 323 15.95 -8.26 6.55
CA ILE A 323 15.69 -7.64 5.25
C ILE A 323 14.22 -7.82 4.90
N SER A 324 13.57 -6.72 4.51
CA SER A 324 12.22 -6.72 3.99
C SER A 324 12.22 -6.20 2.55
N MET A 325 11.59 -6.94 1.64
CA MET A 325 11.53 -6.59 0.23
C MET A 325 10.08 -6.56 -0.23
N THR A 326 9.66 -5.43 -0.79
CA THR A 326 8.40 -5.29 -1.51
C THR A 326 8.63 -5.42 -3.02
N LYS A 327 7.61 -5.18 -3.82
CA LYS A 327 7.73 -5.12 -5.27
C LYS A 327 8.71 -4.04 -5.75
N ASP A 328 8.80 -2.93 -5.02
CA ASP A 328 9.50 -1.73 -5.47
C ASP A 328 10.75 -1.40 -4.64
N ASN A 329 10.80 -1.85 -3.38
CA ASN A 329 11.83 -1.44 -2.42
C ASN A 329 12.45 -2.64 -1.68
N THR A 330 13.70 -2.47 -1.27
CA THR A 330 14.41 -3.35 -0.34
C THR A 330 14.91 -2.54 0.85
N THR A 331 14.56 -2.95 2.06
CA THR A 331 14.95 -2.33 3.33
C THR A 331 15.87 -3.28 4.09
N ILE A 332 17.06 -2.80 4.44
CA ILE A 332 18.03 -3.49 5.30
C ILE A 332 17.92 -2.86 6.68
N VAL A 333 17.65 -3.66 7.70
CA VAL A 333 17.48 -3.23 9.09
C VAL A 333 18.58 -3.84 9.93
N ASP A 334 19.27 -3.01 10.72
CA ASP A 334 20.31 -3.41 11.66
C ASP A 334 21.41 -4.21 10.95
N GLY A 335 22.13 -3.53 10.04
CA GLY A 335 23.28 -4.08 9.34
C GLY A 335 24.45 -4.33 10.30
N ALA A 336 25.20 -5.40 10.07
CA ALA A 336 26.32 -5.82 10.95
C ALA A 336 27.64 -5.05 10.70
N GLY A 337 27.61 -3.96 9.92
CA GLY A 337 28.77 -3.11 9.69
C GLY A 337 29.23 -2.36 10.95
N ASP A 338 30.50 -2.00 10.99
CA ASP A 338 31.04 -1.19 12.08
C ASP A 338 30.58 0.28 11.94
N SER A 339 30.03 0.86 13.00
CA SER A 339 29.53 2.25 12.97
C SER A 339 30.63 3.27 12.63
N GLY A 340 31.88 2.99 12.98
CA GLY A 340 33.02 3.85 12.63
C GLY A 340 33.33 3.82 11.12
N ASP A 341 33.18 2.66 10.48
CA ASP A 341 33.35 2.51 9.03
C ASP A 341 32.21 3.20 8.28
N ILE A 342 30.97 3.09 8.79
CA ILE A 342 29.80 3.78 8.25
C ILE A 342 29.98 5.30 8.35
N GLU A 343 30.39 5.82 9.51
CA GLU A 343 30.68 7.26 9.70
C GLU A 343 31.80 7.72 8.78
N GLY A 344 32.88 6.93 8.66
CA GLY A 344 33.98 7.19 7.73
C GLY A 344 33.51 7.31 6.28
N ARG A 345 32.59 6.41 5.85
CA ARG A 345 31.99 6.45 4.52
C ARG A 345 31.12 7.68 4.31
N VAL A 346 30.28 8.03 5.27
CA VAL A 346 29.45 9.25 5.24
C VAL A 346 30.35 10.50 5.08
N ASN A 347 31.43 10.59 5.83
CA ASN A 347 32.37 11.72 5.73
C ASN A 347 33.09 11.77 4.38
N GLN A 348 33.45 10.62 3.81
CA GLN A 348 33.99 10.54 2.45
C GLN A 348 33.02 11.10 1.41
N ILE A 349 31.75 10.72 1.49
CA ILE A 349 30.70 11.21 0.54
C ILE A 349 30.48 12.72 0.76
N ARG A 350 30.50 13.22 2.00
CA ARG A 350 30.39 14.67 2.29
C ARG A 350 31.53 15.46 1.64
N THR A 351 32.75 14.95 1.67
CA THR A 351 33.89 15.57 0.97
C THR A 351 33.65 15.60 -0.55
N GLN A 352 33.12 14.53 -1.14
CA GLN A 352 32.74 14.49 -2.57
C GLN A 352 31.66 15.53 -2.91
N ILE A 353 30.71 15.79 -2.01
CA ILE A 353 29.68 16.84 -2.18
C ILE A 353 30.31 18.23 -2.27
N GLU A 354 31.34 18.49 -1.46
CA GLU A 354 32.07 19.78 -1.48
C GLU A 354 32.91 19.94 -2.74
N GLU A 355 33.49 18.87 -3.26
CA GLU A 355 34.39 18.88 -4.42
C GLU A 355 33.67 18.90 -5.76
N THR A 356 32.42 18.41 -5.81
CA THR A 356 31.67 18.32 -7.08
C THR A 356 31.17 19.68 -7.57
N SER A 357 31.37 19.95 -8.85
CA SER A 357 30.83 21.12 -9.55
C SER A 357 29.44 20.88 -10.20
N SER A 358 28.99 19.63 -10.22
CA SER A 358 27.70 19.23 -10.82
C SER A 358 26.60 19.26 -9.78
N ASP A 359 25.58 20.08 -9.98
CA ASP A 359 24.42 20.15 -9.09
C ASP A 359 23.66 18.81 -9.02
N TYR A 360 23.57 18.09 -10.16
CA TYR A 360 22.98 16.77 -10.21
C TYR A 360 23.77 15.72 -9.42
N ASP A 361 25.11 15.71 -9.53
CA ASP A 361 25.92 14.77 -8.75
C ASP A 361 25.90 15.13 -7.27
N ARG A 362 25.85 16.42 -6.94
CA ARG A 362 25.68 16.90 -5.56
C ARG A 362 24.39 16.37 -4.95
N GLU A 363 23.27 16.48 -5.66
CA GLU A 363 21.98 15.96 -5.21
C GLU A 363 22.04 14.43 -4.96
N LYS A 364 22.61 13.66 -5.89
CA LYS A 364 22.74 12.20 -5.75
C LYS A 364 23.70 11.77 -4.62
N LEU A 365 24.74 12.53 -4.36
CA LEU A 365 25.60 12.30 -3.20
C LEU A 365 24.88 12.63 -1.88
N GLN A 366 24.08 13.71 -1.86
CA GLN A 366 23.26 14.04 -0.69
C GLN A 366 22.22 12.95 -0.38
N GLU A 367 21.56 12.38 -1.40
CA GLU A 367 20.66 11.22 -1.23
C GLU A 367 21.40 10.02 -0.60
N ARG A 368 22.62 9.73 -1.01
CA ARG A 368 23.43 8.64 -0.45
C ARG A 368 23.79 8.89 1.03
N VAL A 369 24.17 10.12 1.37
CA VAL A 369 24.42 10.49 2.77
C VAL A 369 23.16 10.33 3.60
N ALA A 370 22.01 10.80 3.11
CA ALA A 370 20.74 10.69 3.82
C ALA A 370 20.38 9.21 4.08
N LYS A 371 20.57 8.33 3.09
CA LYS A 371 20.31 6.89 3.23
C LYS A 371 21.25 6.18 4.21
N LEU A 372 22.53 6.56 4.27
CA LEU A 372 23.52 5.93 5.16
C LEU A 372 23.46 6.49 6.59
N ALA A 373 23.35 7.83 6.73
CA ALA A 373 23.40 8.49 8.02
C ALA A 373 22.07 8.53 8.75
N GLY A 374 20.95 8.36 8.04
CA GLY A 374 19.60 8.43 8.62
C GLY A 374 19.22 7.21 9.44
N GLY A 375 19.81 6.06 9.17
CA GLY A 375 19.41 4.80 9.79
C GLY A 375 17.98 4.37 9.45
N VAL A 376 17.45 3.43 10.21
CA VAL A 376 16.06 2.95 10.14
C VAL A 376 15.44 3.08 11.51
N ALA A 377 14.31 3.80 11.59
CA ALA A 377 13.48 3.81 12.79
C ALA A 377 12.58 2.56 12.78
N VAL A 378 12.63 1.78 13.83
CA VAL A 378 11.84 0.55 14.01
C VAL A 378 10.80 0.80 15.10
N ILE A 379 9.54 0.89 14.70
CA ILE A 379 8.41 0.97 15.64
C ILE A 379 8.02 -0.47 16.00
N LYS A 380 8.27 -0.88 17.24
CA LYS A 380 7.87 -2.18 17.78
C LYS A 380 6.52 -2.03 18.44
N VAL A 381 5.52 -2.71 17.89
CA VAL A 381 4.13 -2.64 18.38
C VAL A 381 3.95 -3.62 19.51
N GLY A 382 3.42 -3.13 20.66
CA GLY A 382 3.12 -3.94 21.83
C GLY A 382 1.63 -4.30 21.94
N ALA A 383 1.33 -5.56 22.29
CA ALA A 383 -0.05 -6.00 22.56
C ALA A 383 -0.10 -7.22 23.48
N ALA A 384 -1.28 -7.48 24.09
CA ALA A 384 -1.48 -8.61 24.98
C ALA A 384 -1.75 -9.93 24.24
N THR A 385 -2.25 -9.89 23.01
CA THR A 385 -2.61 -11.05 22.21
C THR A 385 -2.14 -10.90 20.77
N GLU A 386 -1.91 -12.02 20.09
CA GLU A 386 -1.49 -12.04 18.66
C GLU A 386 -2.53 -11.35 17.75
N VAL A 387 -3.82 -11.49 18.03
CA VAL A 387 -4.89 -10.85 17.24
C VAL A 387 -4.84 -9.34 17.42
N GLU A 388 -4.66 -8.85 18.65
CA GLU A 388 -4.50 -7.43 18.93
C GLU A 388 -3.20 -6.87 18.32
N MET A 389 -2.12 -7.65 18.37
CA MET A 389 -0.83 -7.30 17.78
C MET A 389 -0.96 -7.01 16.29
N LYS A 390 -1.58 -7.92 15.54
CA LYS A 390 -1.77 -7.78 14.09
C LYS A 390 -2.65 -6.59 13.74
N GLU A 391 -3.71 -6.36 14.52
CA GLU A 391 -4.60 -5.19 14.33
C GLU A 391 -3.85 -3.88 14.59
N LYS A 392 -3.12 -3.80 15.70
CA LYS A 392 -2.34 -2.60 16.05
C LYS A 392 -1.22 -2.35 15.04
N LYS A 393 -0.52 -3.40 14.58
CA LYS A 393 0.53 -3.27 13.58
C LYS A 393 -0.02 -2.69 12.27
N ALA A 394 -1.10 -3.24 11.74
CA ALA A 394 -1.75 -2.73 10.53
C ALA A 394 -2.15 -1.25 10.70
N ARG A 395 -2.72 -0.88 11.84
CA ARG A 395 -3.12 0.50 12.14
C ARG A 395 -1.93 1.46 12.21
N VAL A 396 -0.80 1.04 12.77
CA VAL A 396 0.45 1.84 12.79
C VAL A 396 1.02 1.97 11.38
N GLU A 397 0.97 0.92 10.56
CA GLU A 397 1.40 0.95 9.15
C GLU A 397 0.54 1.93 8.33
N ASP A 398 -0.79 1.89 8.46
CA ASP A 398 -1.70 2.82 7.79
C ASP A 398 -1.42 4.27 8.22
N ALA A 399 -1.23 4.51 9.54
CA ALA A 399 -0.91 5.82 10.06
C ALA A 399 0.44 6.34 9.55
N LEU A 400 1.43 5.48 9.39
CA LEU A 400 2.73 5.82 8.82
C LEU A 400 2.60 6.23 7.35
N HIS A 401 1.84 5.46 6.55
CA HIS A 401 1.60 5.78 5.14
C HIS A 401 0.86 7.10 4.98
N SER A 402 -0.18 7.32 5.77
CA SER A 402 -0.96 8.55 5.81
C SER A 402 -0.09 9.77 6.18
N THR A 403 0.79 9.60 7.16
CA THR A 403 1.72 10.65 7.58
C THR A 403 2.74 10.99 6.50
N ARG A 404 3.29 9.99 5.81
CA ARG A 404 4.17 10.21 4.64
C ARG A 404 3.45 10.97 3.53
N ALA A 405 2.23 10.57 3.20
CA ALA A 405 1.41 11.25 2.20
C ALA A 405 1.15 12.73 2.57
N ALA A 406 0.97 13.02 3.86
CA ALA A 406 0.80 14.39 4.36
C ALA A 406 2.09 15.22 4.26
N VAL A 407 3.24 14.63 4.54
CA VAL A 407 4.55 15.30 4.39
C VAL A 407 4.86 15.59 2.92
N GLU A 408 4.43 14.72 2.01
CA GLU A 408 4.69 14.80 0.56
C GLU A 408 3.85 15.89 -0.12
N GLU A 409 2.54 15.92 0.10
CA GLU A 409 1.60 16.81 -0.61
C GLU A 409 0.83 17.75 0.31
N GLY A 410 1.12 17.76 1.60
CA GLY A 410 0.43 18.61 2.57
C GLY A 410 -0.88 18.02 3.08
N ILE A 411 -1.57 18.82 3.88
CA ILE A 411 -2.82 18.49 4.57
C ILE A 411 -3.98 19.37 4.13
N VAL A 412 -5.16 18.80 4.19
CA VAL A 412 -6.45 19.48 3.95
C VAL A 412 -7.38 19.26 5.15
N PRO A 413 -8.48 20.03 5.30
CA PRO A 413 -9.45 19.76 6.38
C PRO A 413 -10.09 18.39 6.19
N GLY A 414 -10.02 17.56 7.25
CA GLY A 414 -10.48 16.18 7.23
C GLY A 414 -11.99 16.00 7.40
N GLY A 415 -12.41 14.75 7.59
CA GLY A 415 -13.82 14.42 7.76
C GLY A 415 -14.68 14.62 6.51
N GLY A 416 -14.07 14.59 5.32
CA GLY A 416 -14.72 14.83 4.04
C GLY A 416 -14.94 16.32 3.70
N VAL A 417 -14.46 17.24 4.53
CA VAL A 417 -14.62 18.70 4.31
C VAL A 417 -13.90 19.14 3.05
N ALA A 418 -12.69 18.64 2.78
CA ALA A 418 -11.95 19.01 1.57
C ALA A 418 -12.73 18.69 0.28
N LEU A 419 -13.42 17.55 0.22
CA LEU A 419 -14.28 17.20 -0.91
C LEU A 419 -15.48 18.15 -1.04
N ILE A 420 -16.07 18.59 0.07
CA ILE A 420 -17.16 19.59 0.06
C ILE A 420 -16.66 20.95 -0.42
N ARG A 421 -15.44 21.37 -0.02
CA ARG A 421 -14.84 22.62 -0.52
C ARG A 421 -14.51 22.54 -2.00
N ALA A 422 -14.01 21.39 -2.47
CA ALA A 422 -13.70 21.16 -3.88
C ALA A 422 -14.94 21.22 -4.80
N LEU A 423 -16.16 21.14 -4.26
CA LEU A 423 -17.38 21.36 -5.03
C LEU A 423 -17.43 22.75 -5.68
N GLN A 424 -16.78 23.77 -5.09
CA GLN A 424 -16.72 25.11 -5.66
C GLN A 424 -16.07 25.14 -7.05
N ALA A 425 -15.07 24.29 -7.28
CA ALA A 425 -14.42 24.17 -8.60
C ALA A 425 -15.32 23.51 -9.67
N ILE A 426 -16.38 22.83 -9.22
CA ILE A 426 -17.37 22.20 -10.10
C ILE A 426 -18.57 23.12 -10.34
N ASP A 427 -18.78 24.11 -9.46
CA ASP A 427 -19.86 25.08 -9.60
C ASP A 427 -19.64 25.96 -10.86
N GLY A 428 -20.57 25.92 -11.80
CA GLY A 428 -20.45 26.59 -13.08
C GLY A 428 -19.61 25.89 -14.14
N LEU A 429 -19.11 24.67 -13.86
CA LEU A 429 -18.44 23.85 -14.86
C LEU A 429 -19.47 23.29 -15.84
N GLU A 430 -19.25 23.51 -17.14
CA GLU A 430 -20.14 23.06 -18.21
C GLU A 430 -19.46 21.99 -19.06
N GLY A 431 -20.21 20.96 -19.43
CA GLY A 431 -19.84 19.95 -20.42
C GLY A 431 -20.14 20.42 -21.84
N ASP A 432 -19.70 19.65 -22.81
CA ASP A 432 -19.94 19.94 -24.23
C ASP A 432 -21.38 19.62 -24.68
N ASN A 433 -22.11 18.85 -23.86
CA ASN A 433 -23.51 18.46 -24.07
C ASN A 433 -24.22 18.17 -22.74
N GLU A 434 -25.53 17.90 -22.82
CA GLU A 434 -26.37 17.66 -21.65
C GLU A 434 -25.94 16.41 -20.85
N ASP A 435 -25.56 15.33 -21.50
CA ASP A 435 -25.11 14.10 -20.86
C ASP A 435 -23.82 14.30 -20.06
N GLN A 436 -22.88 15.12 -20.57
CA GLN A 436 -21.70 15.52 -19.82
C GLN A 436 -22.03 16.38 -18.62
N ASN A 437 -23.01 17.29 -18.73
CA ASN A 437 -23.50 18.09 -17.59
C ASN A 437 -24.11 17.20 -16.51
N VAL A 438 -24.85 16.14 -16.89
CA VAL A 438 -25.34 15.15 -15.94
C VAL A 438 -24.18 14.41 -15.28
N GLY A 439 -23.13 14.05 -16.04
CA GLY A 439 -21.90 13.46 -15.53
C GLY A 439 -21.19 14.34 -14.48
N ILE A 440 -21.09 15.63 -14.72
CA ILE A 440 -20.56 16.62 -13.76
C ILE A 440 -21.42 16.64 -12.48
N ASN A 441 -22.73 16.71 -12.62
CA ASN A 441 -23.65 16.80 -11.49
C ASN A 441 -23.69 15.52 -10.64
N LEU A 442 -23.54 14.33 -11.24
CA LEU A 442 -23.48 13.09 -10.47
C LEU A 442 -22.18 12.99 -9.66
N CYS A 443 -21.04 13.46 -10.22
CA CYS A 443 -19.78 13.55 -9.50
C CYS A 443 -19.90 14.47 -8.29
N ARG A 444 -20.54 15.64 -8.47
CA ARG A 444 -20.85 16.57 -7.39
C ARG A 444 -21.61 15.92 -6.22
N LYS A 445 -22.65 15.14 -6.51
CA LYS A 445 -23.39 14.39 -5.47
C LYS A 445 -22.53 13.33 -4.81
N ALA A 446 -21.72 12.62 -5.60
CA ALA A 446 -20.87 11.55 -5.09
C ALA A 446 -19.82 12.08 -4.10
N MET A 447 -19.28 13.27 -4.32
CA MET A 447 -18.27 13.87 -3.44
C MET A 447 -18.81 14.21 -2.03
N GLU A 448 -20.13 14.30 -1.83
CA GLU A 448 -20.73 14.44 -0.50
C GLU A 448 -20.75 13.10 0.28
N SER A 449 -20.63 11.95 -0.41
CA SER A 449 -20.88 10.63 0.18
C SER A 449 -19.93 10.25 1.31
N PRO A 450 -18.62 10.57 1.31
CA PRO A 450 -17.75 10.26 2.43
C PRO A 450 -18.18 10.97 3.72
N MET A 451 -18.48 12.27 3.66
CA MET A 451 -18.98 12.99 4.82
C MET A 451 -20.33 12.43 5.29
N ARG A 452 -21.25 12.14 4.37
CA ARG A 452 -22.55 11.53 4.71
C ARG A 452 -22.34 10.23 5.47
N GLN A 453 -21.46 9.36 4.98
CA GLN A 453 -21.20 8.06 5.61
C GLN A 453 -20.56 8.21 7.00
N ILE A 454 -19.61 9.14 7.18
CA ILE A 454 -19.01 9.43 8.50
C ILE A 454 -20.09 9.86 9.50
N VAL A 455 -20.99 10.75 9.08
CA VAL A 455 -22.08 11.26 9.92
C VAL A 455 -23.11 10.17 10.23
N GLU A 456 -23.50 9.37 9.24
CA GLU A 456 -24.41 8.22 9.44
C GLU A 456 -23.83 7.19 10.41
N ASN A 457 -22.53 6.89 10.31
CA ASN A 457 -21.85 5.99 11.24
C ASN A 457 -21.79 6.59 12.67
N SER A 458 -21.86 7.92 12.82
CA SER A 458 -21.94 8.57 14.12
C SER A 458 -23.35 8.57 14.72
N GLY A 459 -24.35 8.28 13.91
CA GLY A 459 -25.76 8.25 14.31
C GLY A 459 -26.49 9.61 14.16
N ASP A 460 -25.84 10.56 13.48
CA ASP A 460 -26.40 11.87 13.23
C ASP A 460 -27.08 11.97 11.83
N GLU A 461 -27.87 13.02 11.60
CA GLU A 461 -28.57 13.22 10.33
C GLU A 461 -27.64 13.81 9.26
N SER A 462 -27.19 12.99 8.32
CA SER A 462 -26.15 13.34 7.34
C SER A 462 -26.54 14.52 6.44
N SER A 463 -27.81 14.64 6.06
CA SER A 463 -28.30 15.71 5.18
C SER A 463 -28.17 17.08 5.84
N VAL A 464 -28.49 17.17 7.13
CA VAL A 464 -28.42 18.42 7.91
C VAL A 464 -26.95 18.86 8.10
N VAL A 465 -26.08 17.89 8.42
CA VAL A 465 -24.66 18.18 8.64
C VAL A 465 -23.99 18.64 7.34
N VAL A 466 -24.19 17.92 6.22
CA VAL A 466 -23.61 18.28 4.92
C VAL A 466 -24.08 19.64 4.47
N ASP A 467 -25.38 19.98 4.60
CA ASP A 467 -25.90 21.30 4.23
C ASP A 467 -25.24 22.40 5.05
N LYS A 468 -25.12 22.23 6.37
CA LYS A 468 -24.49 23.19 7.26
C LYS A 468 -23.01 23.39 6.96
N VAL A 469 -22.27 22.30 6.70
CA VAL A 469 -20.84 22.37 6.33
C VAL A 469 -20.67 23.03 4.97
N ARG A 470 -21.55 22.76 4.00
CA ARG A 470 -21.52 23.39 2.66
C ARG A 470 -21.75 24.90 2.69
N GLN A 471 -22.58 25.38 3.62
CA GLN A 471 -22.82 26.84 3.83
C GLN A 471 -21.69 27.54 4.57
N SER A 472 -20.75 26.76 5.16
CA SER A 472 -19.58 27.29 5.86
C SER A 472 -18.39 27.45 4.92
N GLU A 473 -17.38 28.24 5.33
CA GLU A 473 -16.17 28.49 4.55
C GLU A 473 -14.90 27.92 5.19
N GLY A 474 -13.83 27.85 4.41
CA GLY A 474 -12.50 27.44 4.86
C GLY A 474 -12.49 26.04 5.47
N ASN A 475 -11.79 25.87 6.58
CA ASN A 475 -11.61 24.56 7.26
C ASN A 475 -12.80 24.16 8.15
N HIS A 476 -13.90 24.93 8.15
CA HIS A 476 -15.03 24.66 9.04
C HIS A 476 -15.78 23.41 8.65
N GLY A 477 -15.91 22.46 9.58
CA GLY A 477 -16.51 21.16 9.36
C GLY A 477 -17.25 20.64 10.59
N PHE A 478 -17.52 19.34 10.61
CA PHE A 478 -18.20 18.63 11.68
C PHE A 478 -17.31 17.53 12.25
N ASN A 479 -17.01 17.61 13.54
CA ASN A 479 -16.32 16.56 14.28
C ASN A 479 -17.31 15.47 14.70
N ALA A 480 -17.36 14.39 13.94
CA ALA A 480 -18.28 13.27 14.20
C ALA A 480 -18.01 12.50 15.49
N ALA A 481 -16.82 12.67 16.12
CA ALA A 481 -16.52 12.09 17.42
C ALA A 481 -17.26 12.82 18.56
N THR A 482 -17.26 14.19 18.53
CA THR A 482 -17.80 15.04 19.60
C THR A 482 -19.18 15.63 19.28
N GLY A 483 -19.57 15.68 18.00
CA GLY A 483 -20.79 16.35 17.53
C GLY A 483 -20.65 17.88 17.38
N GLU A 484 -19.43 18.41 17.42
CA GLU A 484 -19.15 19.83 17.37
C GLU A 484 -18.82 20.31 15.97
N TYR A 485 -19.17 21.56 15.67
CA TYR A 485 -18.79 22.26 14.43
C TYR A 485 -17.65 23.23 14.69
N GLY A 486 -16.65 23.25 13.82
CA GLY A 486 -15.51 24.15 13.95
C GLY A 486 -14.45 23.91 12.89
N ASP A 487 -13.32 24.55 13.06
CA ASP A 487 -12.15 24.42 12.18
C ASP A 487 -11.51 23.03 12.38
N MET A 488 -11.55 22.18 11.35
CA MET A 488 -11.08 20.81 11.40
C MET A 488 -9.58 20.73 11.67
N ILE A 489 -8.79 21.65 11.14
CA ILE A 489 -7.34 21.69 11.39
C ILE A 489 -7.06 22.04 12.88
N LYS A 490 -7.80 23.01 13.44
CA LYS A 490 -7.67 23.36 14.86
C LYS A 490 -8.18 22.25 15.80
N PHE A 491 -9.13 21.45 15.35
CA PHE A 491 -9.58 20.27 16.07
C PHE A 491 -8.55 19.12 16.03
N GLY A 492 -7.44 19.27 15.26
CA GLY A 492 -6.46 18.22 15.05
C GLY A 492 -6.97 17.09 14.16
N LEU A 493 -7.82 17.40 13.20
CA LEU A 493 -8.43 16.47 12.26
C LEU A 493 -8.06 16.80 10.80
N PRO A 494 -6.76 16.82 10.45
CA PRO A 494 -6.34 16.96 9.06
C PRO A 494 -6.43 15.62 8.33
N ASP A 495 -6.69 15.68 7.00
CA ASP A 495 -6.49 14.55 6.08
C ASP A 495 -5.32 14.88 5.14
N PRO A 496 -4.51 13.90 4.69
CA PRO A 496 -3.51 14.13 3.65
C PRO A 496 -4.18 14.48 2.31
N ALA A 497 -3.67 15.52 1.65
CA ALA A 497 -4.18 15.93 0.34
C ALA A 497 -4.05 14.82 -0.70
N LYS A 498 -2.90 14.11 -0.69
CA LYS A 498 -2.63 12.97 -1.56
C LYS A 498 -3.67 11.86 -1.41
N VAL A 499 -4.03 11.50 -0.18
CA VAL A 499 -5.05 10.47 0.12
C VAL A 499 -6.41 10.89 -0.45
N THR A 500 -6.85 12.12 -0.15
CA THR A 500 -8.16 12.62 -0.58
C THR A 500 -8.29 12.68 -2.10
N ARG A 501 -7.28 13.20 -2.82
CA ARG A 501 -7.32 13.29 -4.27
C ARG A 501 -7.21 11.94 -4.95
N THR A 502 -6.34 11.04 -4.44
CA THR A 502 -6.16 9.69 -4.99
C THR A 502 -7.43 8.86 -4.85
N ALA A 503 -8.11 8.94 -3.69
CA ALA A 503 -9.39 8.28 -3.47
C ALA A 503 -10.45 8.72 -4.50
N LEU A 504 -10.55 10.02 -4.80
CA LEU A 504 -11.47 10.54 -5.80
C LEU A 504 -11.08 10.08 -7.22
N GLN A 505 -9.81 10.12 -7.58
CA GLN A 505 -9.31 9.73 -8.90
C GLN A 505 -9.52 8.23 -9.16
N ALA A 506 -9.14 7.36 -8.21
CA ALA A 506 -9.32 5.92 -8.33
C ALA A 506 -10.80 5.53 -8.42
N ALA A 507 -11.64 6.12 -7.56
CA ALA A 507 -13.08 5.92 -7.58
C ALA A 507 -13.71 6.28 -8.93
N ALA A 508 -13.39 7.46 -9.47
CA ALA A 508 -13.96 7.93 -10.73
C ALA A 508 -13.44 7.13 -11.93
N SER A 509 -12.17 6.74 -11.92
CA SER A 509 -11.56 5.93 -12.98
C SER A 509 -12.29 4.60 -13.16
N VAL A 510 -12.39 3.82 -12.08
CA VAL A 510 -13.01 2.48 -12.14
C VAL A 510 -14.53 2.59 -12.31
N ALA A 511 -15.21 3.46 -11.55
CA ALA A 511 -16.67 3.64 -11.71
C ALA A 511 -17.02 4.13 -13.13
N GLY A 512 -16.19 4.99 -13.74
CA GLY A 512 -16.36 5.42 -15.13
C GLY A 512 -16.27 4.27 -16.13
N LEU A 513 -15.34 3.32 -15.94
CA LEU A 513 -15.26 2.10 -16.76
C LEU A 513 -16.49 1.22 -16.57
N MET A 514 -16.97 1.07 -15.33
CA MET A 514 -18.16 0.28 -15.03
C MET A 514 -19.43 0.89 -15.63
N ILE A 515 -19.59 2.21 -15.61
CA ILE A 515 -20.72 2.92 -16.23
C ILE A 515 -20.75 2.69 -17.74
N THR A 516 -19.60 2.63 -18.40
CA THR A 516 -19.48 2.40 -19.85
C THR A 516 -19.54 0.93 -20.25
N THR A 517 -19.64 0.00 -19.29
CA THR A 517 -19.71 -1.45 -19.57
C THR A 517 -21.07 -1.84 -20.13
N GLU A 518 -21.06 -2.56 -21.26
CA GLU A 518 -22.26 -3.08 -21.93
C GLU A 518 -22.38 -4.61 -21.82
N CYS A 519 -21.24 -5.31 -21.72
CA CYS A 519 -21.20 -6.77 -21.74
C CYS A 519 -20.25 -7.29 -20.65
N MET A 520 -20.67 -8.36 -19.99
CA MET A 520 -19.84 -9.10 -19.03
C MET A 520 -19.73 -10.55 -19.48
N VAL A 521 -18.52 -11.10 -19.45
CA VAL A 521 -18.18 -12.45 -19.89
C VAL A 521 -17.53 -13.22 -18.75
N THR A 522 -18.08 -14.36 -18.37
CA THR A 522 -17.54 -15.22 -17.31
C THR A 522 -17.47 -16.68 -17.76
N GLU A 523 -16.80 -17.52 -16.99
CA GLU A 523 -16.76 -18.97 -17.23
C GLU A 523 -18.03 -19.63 -16.66
N VAL A 524 -18.62 -20.57 -17.42
CA VAL A 524 -19.71 -21.40 -16.92
C VAL A 524 -19.14 -22.34 -15.86
N GLU A 525 -19.83 -22.47 -14.72
CA GLU A 525 -19.51 -23.50 -13.75
C GLU A 525 -19.79 -24.87 -14.35
N GLU A 526 -18.77 -25.71 -14.49
CA GLU A 526 -18.97 -27.12 -14.72
C GLU A 526 -19.48 -27.73 -13.41
N GLU A 527 -20.73 -28.23 -13.40
CA GLU A 527 -21.18 -29.09 -12.33
C GLU A 527 -20.22 -30.30 -12.28
N LYS A 528 -19.38 -30.36 -11.25
CA LYS A 528 -18.56 -31.56 -11.00
C LYS A 528 -19.53 -32.72 -10.86
N PRO A 529 -19.47 -33.76 -11.74
CA PRO A 529 -20.31 -34.92 -11.58
C PRO A 529 -20.08 -35.49 -10.18
N ALA A 530 -21.19 -35.73 -9.45
CA ALA A 530 -21.12 -36.33 -8.13
C ALA A 530 -20.26 -37.60 -8.21
N ALA A 531 -19.25 -37.69 -7.35
CA ALA A 531 -18.41 -38.86 -7.29
C ALA A 531 -19.30 -40.10 -7.14
N PRO A 532 -19.14 -41.15 -7.98
CA PRO A 532 -19.99 -42.35 -7.88
C PRO A 532 -19.84 -42.89 -6.45
N MET A 533 -21.00 -43.05 -5.76
CA MET A 533 -21.02 -43.75 -4.47
C MET A 533 -20.36 -45.10 -4.66
N PRO A 534 -19.44 -45.52 -3.77
CA PRO A 534 -18.93 -46.87 -3.83
C PRO A 534 -20.09 -47.82 -3.68
N ASP A 535 -20.25 -48.69 -4.68
CA ASP A 535 -21.24 -49.75 -4.71
C ASP A 535 -20.97 -50.71 -3.52
N MET A 536 -21.81 -50.59 -2.49
CA MET A 536 -21.84 -51.55 -1.37
C MET A 536 -22.62 -52.78 -1.79
N GLY A 537 -22.23 -53.37 -2.92
CA GLY A 537 -22.77 -54.58 -3.43
C GLY A 537 -21.90 -55.80 -3.03
N GLY A 538 -22.37 -56.61 -2.10
CA GLY A 538 -21.91 -57.96 -2.03
C GLY A 538 -21.39 -58.49 -0.69
N MET A 539 -22.27 -58.50 0.32
CA MET A 539 -22.11 -59.49 1.40
C MET A 539 -23.40 -60.34 1.48
N GLY A 540 -23.48 -61.26 0.54
CA GLY A 540 -24.53 -62.28 0.49
C GLY A 540 -23.92 -63.64 0.17
N GLY A 541 -23.80 -64.52 1.19
CA GLY A 541 -23.72 -65.94 0.93
C GLY A 541 -22.40 -66.64 1.35
N MET A 542 -22.37 -67.10 2.59
CA MET A 542 -21.89 -68.46 2.88
C MET A 542 -22.57 -68.96 4.16
N MET A 543 -23.46 -69.90 3.97
CA MET A 543 -23.79 -70.91 4.95
C MET A 543 -22.58 -71.80 5.14
#